data_507f2356c967ea65ab92f9eebe4386c0
#
_entry.id   507f2356c967ea65ab92f9eebe4386c0
#
_cell.length_a   1.000
_cell.length_b   1.000
_cell.length_c   1.000
_cell.angle_alpha   90.00
_cell.angle_beta   90.00
_cell.angle_gamma   90.00
#
_symmetry.space_group_name_H-M   'P 1'
#
loop_
_entity.id
_entity.type
_entity.pdbx_description
1 polymer ?
#
loop_
_entity_poly.entity_id
_entity_poly.type
_entity_poly.pdbx_seq_one_letter_code
_entity_poly.pdbx_strand_id
1 'polypeptide(L)'
;MGKTMEEHLPFAMAWWHNLGANGVDMFGRGTADKSFGASEEGTMEHAKAKVDAGFEFMKKLGIKYFCFHDVDLVPEADDINETNRRLDEISDYILEKMKGTDIKCLWGTANMFSNPRFMCGAGSTNSADVFCFAAAQVKKALDITVKLGGRGYVFWGGREGYETLLNTDVKFEQENIAKLMHMAVDYGRSIGFKGDFYIEPKPKEPMKHQYDFDAATAIGFLRQYGLDKDFKMNIEANHATLAQHTFQHELRISAINGMLGSVDANQGDPLLGWDTDEFPCNVYDTTMAMYEVLKAGGLTGGFNFDSKNRRPSYTFEDMFYAFILGMDTFALGLIKAAELIEDGRIDDFIKERYQSFESGIGKKIRDNSVDLKELSDYALNMKAPKLPISGRQEYLESVVNNVLFKG
;
A
#
# COMPACT_ATOMS: atom_id res chain seq x y z
N MET A 1 24.13 7.93 -0.19
CA MET A 1 22.74 8.17 -0.54
C MET A 1 22.18 9.50 0.02
N GLY A 2 22.91 10.23 0.84
CA GLY A 2 22.63 11.63 1.23
C GLY A 2 21.41 11.87 2.14
N LYS A 3 20.70 10.80 2.55
CA LYS A 3 19.58 10.84 3.49
C LYS A 3 19.86 9.96 4.70
N THR A 4 19.27 10.30 5.84
CA THR A 4 19.30 9.46 7.04
C THR A 4 18.41 8.24 6.87
N MET A 5 18.56 7.22 7.72
CA MET A 5 17.66 6.04 7.71
C MET A 5 16.20 6.45 7.91
N GLU A 6 15.93 7.37 8.81
CA GLU A 6 14.60 7.90 9.09
C GLU A 6 13.96 8.60 7.87
N GLU A 7 14.76 9.34 7.09
CA GLU A 7 14.27 9.98 5.86
C GLU A 7 14.01 8.98 4.73
N HIS A 8 14.68 7.80 4.75
CA HIS A 8 14.40 6.72 3.84
C HIS A 8 13.21 5.86 4.26
N LEU A 9 12.97 5.74 5.57
CA LEU A 9 11.97 4.86 6.18
C LEU A 9 10.99 5.66 7.07
N PRO A 10 10.12 6.49 6.48
CA PRO A 10 9.06 7.16 7.24
C PRO A 10 7.99 6.13 7.64
N PHE A 11 8.24 5.44 8.77
CA PHE A 11 7.34 4.43 9.31
C PHE A 11 6.07 5.04 9.89
N ALA A 12 4.93 4.37 9.63
CA ALA A 12 3.63 4.71 10.16
C ALA A 12 2.99 3.54 10.92
N MET A 13 2.17 3.88 11.91
CA MET A 13 1.32 2.95 12.64
C MET A 13 -0.06 2.90 11.98
N ALA A 14 -0.54 1.71 11.64
CA ALA A 14 -1.90 1.47 11.22
C ALA A 14 -2.84 1.51 12.43
N TRP A 15 -3.81 2.44 12.45
CA TRP A 15 -4.71 2.62 13.59
C TRP A 15 -5.57 1.38 13.85
N TRP A 16 -6.11 0.78 12.78
CA TRP A 16 -7.03 -0.36 12.84
C TRP A 16 -6.40 -1.61 13.44
N HIS A 17 -5.21 -1.99 13.03
CA HIS A 17 -4.54 -3.17 13.54
C HIS A 17 -4.01 -2.98 14.97
N ASN A 18 -3.41 -1.84 15.24
CA ASN A 18 -2.70 -1.65 16.50
C ASN A 18 -3.60 -1.22 17.65
N LEU A 19 -4.61 -0.40 17.38
CA LEU A 19 -5.51 0.12 18.40
C LEU A 19 -6.93 -0.48 18.30
N GLY A 20 -7.27 -1.16 17.21
CA GLY A 20 -8.59 -1.76 16.99
C GLY A 20 -8.61 -3.28 17.04
N ALA A 21 -7.65 -3.95 16.39
CA ALA A 21 -7.67 -5.41 16.29
C ALA A 21 -7.33 -6.08 17.64
N ASN A 22 -8.29 -6.82 18.16
CA ASN A 22 -8.17 -7.51 19.45
C ASN A 22 -7.85 -9.02 19.30
N GLY A 23 -7.46 -9.49 18.12
CA GLY A 23 -7.17 -10.91 17.86
C GLY A 23 -8.41 -11.75 17.58
N VAL A 24 -9.57 -11.15 17.31
CA VAL A 24 -10.75 -11.86 16.79
C VAL A 24 -10.47 -12.40 15.40
N ASP A 25 -10.93 -13.61 15.11
CA ASP A 25 -10.90 -14.24 13.79
C ASP A 25 -12.22 -14.98 13.52
N MET A 26 -12.32 -15.62 12.36
CA MET A 26 -13.53 -16.39 11.98
C MET A 26 -13.83 -17.56 12.93
N PHE A 27 -12.87 -18.03 13.72
CA PHE A 27 -12.94 -19.21 14.55
C PHE A 27 -12.97 -18.90 16.05
N GLY A 28 -12.73 -17.66 16.46
CA GLY A 28 -12.65 -17.35 17.87
C GLY A 28 -12.79 -15.89 18.26
N ARG A 29 -13.11 -15.68 19.53
CA ARG A 29 -13.20 -14.34 20.14
C ARG A 29 -11.83 -13.70 20.28
N GLY A 30 -11.80 -12.38 20.46
CA GLY A 30 -10.60 -11.61 20.74
C GLY A 30 -9.81 -12.13 21.95
N THR A 31 -8.50 -11.97 21.90
CA THR A 31 -7.55 -12.36 22.97
C THR A 31 -6.88 -11.16 23.61
N ALA A 32 -6.76 -10.03 22.90
CA ALA A 32 -6.11 -8.83 23.41
C ALA A 32 -7.14 -7.83 23.97
N ASP A 33 -6.79 -7.19 25.08
CA ASP A 33 -7.54 -6.06 25.60
C ASP A 33 -7.18 -4.78 24.81
N LYS A 34 -8.19 -4.14 24.24
CA LYS A 34 -8.08 -2.87 23.50
C LYS A 34 -8.94 -1.77 24.12
N SER A 35 -9.35 -1.93 25.39
CA SER A 35 -10.10 -0.92 26.13
C SER A 35 -9.27 0.34 26.44
N PHE A 36 -7.96 0.18 26.58
CA PHE A 36 -7.03 1.22 27.02
C PHE A 36 -7.47 1.92 28.32
N GLY A 37 -8.18 1.18 29.18
CA GLY A 37 -8.69 1.66 30.46
C GLY A 37 -10.02 2.40 30.40
N ALA A 38 -10.67 2.51 29.24
CA ALA A 38 -12.02 3.02 29.15
C ALA A 38 -13.04 2.04 29.73
N SER A 39 -14.10 2.56 30.31
CA SER A 39 -15.15 1.76 30.98
C SER A 39 -16.03 1.01 29.98
N GLU A 40 -16.18 1.52 28.76
CA GLU A 40 -17.05 0.99 27.73
C GLU A 40 -16.44 1.21 26.34
N GLU A 41 -16.33 0.13 25.56
CA GLU A 41 -15.91 0.19 24.18
C GLU A 41 -16.94 0.91 23.30
N GLY A 42 -16.48 1.55 22.21
CA GLY A 42 -17.36 2.23 21.27
C GLY A 42 -17.85 3.62 21.73
N THR A 43 -17.34 4.14 22.84
CA THR A 43 -17.64 5.48 23.33
C THR A 43 -16.59 6.52 22.90
N MET A 44 -16.92 7.81 23.03
CA MET A 44 -15.94 8.89 22.82
C MET A 44 -14.81 8.86 23.87
N GLU A 45 -15.08 8.35 25.09
CA GLU A 45 -14.06 8.09 26.11
C GLU A 45 -13.05 7.06 25.60
N HIS A 46 -13.55 5.93 25.08
CA HIS A 46 -12.70 4.90 24.47
C HIS A 46 -11.90 5.44 23.26
N ALA A 47 -12.53 6.23 22.39
CA ALA A 47 -11.84 6.84 21.25
C ALA A 47 -10.67 7.73 21.72
N LYS A 48 -10.87 8.57 22.73
CA LYS A 48 -9.82 9.41 23.32
C LYS A 48 -8.73 8.59 24.01
N ALA A 49 -9.10 7.52 24.73
CA ALA A 49 -8.14 6.61 25.33
C ALA A 49 -7.25 5.92 24.29
N LYS A 50 -7.83 5.50 23.14
CA LYS A 50 -7.04 4.99 21.98
C LYS A 50 -6.05 6.03 21.45
N VAL A 51 -6.47 7.29 21.32
CA VAL A 51 -5.56 8.36 20.89
C VAL A 51 -4.39 8.50 21.86
N ASP A 52 -4.67 8.55 23.17
CA ASP A 52 -3.62 8.69 24.19
C ASP A 52 -2.63 7.53 24.15
N ALA A 53 -3.14 6.29 24.10
CA ALA A 53 -2.31 5.09 23.99
C ALA A 53 -1.49 5.05 22.69
N GLY A 54 -2.09 5.40 21.55
CA GLY A 54 -1.41 5.42 20.26
C GLY A 54 -0.28 6.45 20.21
N PHE A 55 -0.50 7.64 20.74
CA PHE A 55 0.55 8.67 20.80
C PHE A 55 1.66 8.30 21.78
N GLU A 56 1.35 7.68 22.91
CA GLU A 56 2.36 7.15 23.84
C GLU A 56 3.20 6.06 23.17
N PHE A 57 2.55 5.12 22.49
CA PHE A 57 3.18 4.03 21.75
C PHE A 57 4.13 4.56 20.68
N MET A 58 3.65 5.45 19.81
CA MET A 58 4.47 6.04 18.75
C MET A 58 5.68 6.80 19.31
N LYS A 59 5.49 7.59 20.38
CA LYS A 59 6.60 8.31 21.03
C LYS A 59 7.68 7.37 21.58
N LYS A 60 7.28 6.26 22.20
CA LYS A 60 8.22 5.28 22.76
C LYS A 60 9.03 4.55 21.69
N LEU A 61 8.44 4.29 20.52
CA LEU A 61 9.09 3.63 19.39
C LEU A 61 9.82 4.60 18.44
N GLY A 62 9.58 5.91 18.57
CA GLY A 62 10.11 6.90 17.65
C GLY A 62 9.41 6.92 16.28
N ILE A 63 8.20 6.33 16.17
CA ILE A 63 7.38 6.35 14.97
C ILE A 63 6.74 7.73 14.82
N LYS A 64 6.88 8.33 13.63
CA LYS A 64 6.44 9.70 13.38
C LYS A 64 5.18 9.83 12.57
N TYR A 65 4.61 8.72 12.09
CA TYR A 65 3.42 8.75 11.25
C TYR A 65 2.37 7.75 11.70
N PHE A 66 1.11 8.04 11.38
CA PHE A 66 -0.02 7.13 11.52
C PHE A 66 -0.92 7.19 10.30
N CYS A 67 -1.65 6.09 10.07
CA CYS A 67 -2.70 5.96 9.07
C CYS A 67 -4.01 5.55 9.75
N PHE A 68 -5.16 5.94 9.18
CA PHE A 68 -6.46 5.67 9.78
C PHE A 68 -7.57 5.48 8.74
N HIS A 69 -8.58 4.66 9.10
CA HIS A 69 -9.91 4.78 8.54
C HIS A 69 -10.79 5.64 9.45
N ASP A 70 -11.81 6.29 8.90
CA ASP A 70 -12.74 7.11 9.66
C ASP A 70 -13.33 6.39 10.87
N VAL A 71 -13.80 5.14 10.69
CA VAL A 71 -14.42 4.33 11.75
C VAL A 71 -13.44 3.80 12.81
N ASP A 72 -12.14 3.81 12.53
CA ASP A 72 -11.11 3.44 13.52
C ASP A 72 -10.96 4.50 14.59
N LEU A 73 -11.17 5.76 14.20
CA LEU A 73 -11.07 6.91 15.10
C LEU A 73 -12.26 6.95 16.06
N VAL A 74 -13.47 6.75 15.53
CA VAL A 74 -14.71 6.65 16.33
C VAL A 74 -15.65 5.65 15.68
N PRO A 75 -16.45 4.92 16.47
CA PRO A 75 -17.46 4.04 15.91
C PRO A 75 -18.55 4.83 15.19
N GLU A 76 -19.03 4.26 14.10
CA GLU A 76 -20.16 4.80 13.35
C GLU A 76 -21.42 4.85 14.22
N ALA A 77 -22.17 5.94 14.13
CA ALA A 77 -23.51 6.07 14.72
C ALA A 77 -24.60 5.72 13.70
N ASP A 78 -25.82 5.55 14.16
CA ASP A 78 -27.00 5.31 13.29
C ASP A 78 -27.27 6.48 12.33
N ASP A 79 -26.88 7.70 12.73
CA ASP A 79 -26.98 8.92 11.93
C ASP A 79 -25.60 9.41 11.49
N ILE A 80 -25.45 9.65 10.19
CA ILE A 80 -24.21 10.17 9.60
C ILE A 80 -23.82 11.55 10.17
N ASN A 81 -24.79 12.38 10.55
CA ASN A 81 -24.51 13.68 11.16
C ASN A 81 -23.86 13.50 12.55
N GLU A 82 -24.33 12.53 13.33
CA GLU A 82 -23.73 12.23 14.63
C GLU A 82 -22.35 11.59 14.44
N THR A 83 -22.18 10.70 13.48
CA THR A 83 -20.84 10.16 13.11
C THR A 83 -19.90 11.29 12.74
N ASN A 84 -20.31 12.22 11.89
CA ASN A 84 -19.51 13.37 11.48
C ASN A 84 -19.14 14.28 12.67
N ARG A 85 -20.09 14.51 13.59
CA ARG A 85 -19.83 15.30 14.83
C ARG A 85 -18.76 14.63 15.71
N ARG A 86 -18.84 13.30 15.89
CA ARG A 86 -17.84 12.52 16.63
C ARG A 86 -16.47 12.57 15.97
N LEU A 87 -16.44 12.46 14.65
CA LEU A 87 -15.22 12.56 13.85
C LEU A 87 -14.57 13.95 13.96
N ASP A 88 -15.38 15.03 14.02
CA ASP A 88 -14.86 16.37 14.26
C ASP A 88 -14.24 16.48 15.66
N GLU A 89 -14.92 15.99 16.69
CA GLU A 89 -14.45 16.01 18.07
C GLU A 89 -13.14 15.23 18.22
N ILE A 90 -13.05 14.00 17.69
CA ILE A 90 -11.84 13.18 17.85
C ILE A 90 -10.68 13.72 17.02
N SER A 91 -10.93 14.26 15.82
CA SER A 91 -9.88 14.86 15.00
C SER A 91 -9.32 16.15 15.61
N ASP A 92 -10.14 16.92 16.33
CA ASP A 92 -9.66 18.04 17.15
C ASP A 92 -8.77 17.57 18.29
N TYR A 93 -9.17 16.46 18.94
CA TYR A 93 -8.37 15.87 20.01
C TYR A 93 -7.02 15.33 19.51
N ILE A 94 -7.01 14.64 18.36
CA ILE A 94 -5.77 14.18 17.72
C ILE A 94 -4.88 15.38 17.37
N LEU A 95 -5.44 16.44 16.77
CA LEU A 95 -4.69 17.63 16.43
C LEU A 95 -4.04 18.29 17.66
N GLU A 96 -4.75 18.31 18.81
CA GLU A 96 -4.19 18.78 20.07
C GLU A 96 -3.02 17.90 20.55
N LYS A 97 -3.15 16.57 20.44
CA LYS A 97 -2.07 15.64 20.82
C LYS A 97 -0.86 15.70 19.90
N MET A 98 -1.05 16.10 18.64
CA MET A 98 0.05 16.34 17.70
C MET A 98 0.90 17.55 18.08
N LYS A 99 0.34 18.55 18.77
CA LYS A 99 1.07 19.75 19.16
C LYS A 99 2.28 19.43 20.02
N GLY A 100 3.43 19.98 19.66
CA GLY A 100 4.68 19.75 20.38
C GLY A 100 5.29 18.36 20.18
N THR A 101 4.81 17.61 19.17
CA THR A 101 5.38 16.32 18.75
C THR A 101 5.78 16.38 17.28
N ASP A 102 6.60 15.41 16.85
CA ASP A 102 6.93 15.20 15.42
C ASP A 102 5.93 14.25 14.73
N ILE A 103 4.89 13.79 15.43
CA ILE A 103 3.90 12.84 14.92
C ILE A 103 2.98 13.55 13.92
N LYS A 104 2.74 12.91 12.76
CA LYS A 104 1.96 13.43 11.64
C LYS A 104 1.07 12.35 11.05
N CYS A 105 0.00 12.75 10.39
CA CYS A 105 -0.79 11.84 9.56
C CYS A 105 0.01 11.51 8.28
N LEU A 106 0.15 10.22 7.96
CA LEU A 106 0.69 9.79 6.68
C LEU A 106 -0.41 9.83 5.63
N TRP A 107 -1.49 9.08 5.85
CA TRP A 107 -2.67 9.10 5.01
C TRP A 107 -3.92 8.72 5.80
N GLY A 108 -5.07 9.16 5.30
CA GLY A 108 -6.38 8.76 5.79
C GLY A 108 -7.17 8.08 4.70
N THR A 109 -8.25 7.40 5.09
CA THR A 109 -9.20 6.78 4.17
C THR A 109 -10.56 6.62 4.83
N ALA A 110 -11.60 6.30 4.04
CA ALA A 110 -12.92 5.92 4.50
C ALA A 110 -13.07 4.40 4.50
N ASN A 111 -13.60 3.84 5.57
CA ASN A 111 -13.97 2.42 5.62
C ASN A 111 -15.28 2.21 4.85
N MET A 112 -15.16 1.80 3.61
CA MET A 112 -16.27 1.56 2.70
C MET A 112 -16.49 0.05 2.46
N PHE A 113 -16.24 -0.79 3.47
CA PHE A 113 -16.28 -2.24 3.32
C PHE A 113 -16.88 -2.99 4.52
N SER A 114 -16.72 -2.52 5.75
CA SER A 114 -17.10 -3.28 6.95
C SER A 114 -18.60 -3.18 7.26
N ASN A 115 -19.24 -2.04 7.00
CA ASN A 115 -20.67 -1.90 7.23
C ASN A 115 -21.47 -2.71 6.20
N PRO A 116 -22.55 -3.44 6.61
CA PRO A 116 -23.38 -4.25 5.71
C PRO A 116 -23.93 -3.50 4.48
N ARG A 117 -24.09 -2.18 4.52
CA ARG A 117 -24.51 -1.38 3.36
C ARG A 117 -23.56 -1.54 2.18
N PHE A 118 -22.29 -1.78 2.43
CA PHE A 118 -21.25 -1.94 1.42
C PHE A 118 -21.04 -3.38 0.96
N MET A 119 -21.94 -4.30 1.29
CA MET A 119 -21.77 -5.72 0.91
C MET A 119 -21.62 -5.96 -0.59
N CYS A 120 -22.11 -5.03 -1.43
CA CYS A 120 -22.00 -5.05 -2.89
C CYS A 120 -21.09 -3.91 -3.40
N GLY A 121 -20.08 -3.52 -2.63
CA GLY A 121 -19.23 -2.39 -2.96
C GLY A 121 -19.79 -1.03 -2.51
N ALA A 122 -18.99 0.00 -2.66
CA ALA A 122 -19.32 1.39 -2.37
C ALA A 122 -19.40 2.21 -3.67
N GLY A 123 -18.31 2.29 -4.42
CA GLY A 123 -18.28 2.87 -5.76
C GLY A 123 -18.94 1.96 -6.80
N SER A 124 -18.75 0.64 -6.69
CA SER A 124 -19.37 -0.36 -7.57
C SER A 124 -20.80 -0.74 -7.18
N THR A 125 -21.32 -0.20 -6.09
CA THR A 125 -22.64 -0.59 -5.56
C THR A 125 -23.76 -0.51 -6.59
N ASN A 126 -24.74 -1.42 -6.46
CA ASN A 126 -25.98 -1.41 -7.23
C ASN A 126 -27.07 -0.48 -6.66
N SER A 127 -26.75 0.31 -5.62
CA SER A 127 -27.66 1.24 -4.95
C SER A 127 -27.14 2.67 -5.00
N ALA A 128 -27.91 3.57 -5.62
CA ALA A 128 -27.56 5.00 -5.67
C ALA A 128 -27.48 5.63 -4.27
N ASP A 129 -28.32 5.19 -3.33
CA ASP A 129 -28.28 5.70 -1.95
C ASP A 129 -26.99 5.29 -1.23
N VAL A 130 -26.53 4.05 -1.44
CA VAL A 130 -25.24 3.57 -0.89
C VAL A 130 -24.07 4.33 -1.52
N PHE A 131 -24.10 4.59 -2.82
CA PHE A 131 -23.09 5.41 -3.49
C PHE A 131 -23.04 6.84 -2.90
N CYS A 132 -24.19 7.46 -2.67
CA CYS A 132 -24.25 8.78 -2.03
C CYS A 132 -23.68 8.75 -0.61
N PHE A 133 -23.95 7.68 0.14
CA PHE A 133 -23.42 7.50 1.49
C PHE A 133 -21.88 7.33 1.47
N ALA A 134 -21.38 6.50 0.55
CA ALA A 134 -19.93 6.33 0.32
C ALA A 134 -19.26 7.66 -0.02
N ALA A 135 -19.83 8.44 -0.93
CA ALA A 135 -19.34 9.76 -1.30
C ALA A 135 -19.28 10.73 -0.08
N ALA A 136 -20.28 10.66 0.80
CA ALA A 136 -20.28 11.46 2.03
C ALA A 136 -19.19 11.04 3.00
N GLN A 137 -18.91 9.73 3.15
CA GLN A 137 -17.80 9.23 3.97
C GLN A 137 -16.44 9.61 3.40
N VAL A 138 -16.23 9.44 2.08
CA VAL A 138 -15.00 9.87 1.39
C VAL A 138 -14.75 11.36 1.61
N LYS A 139 -15.81 12.18 1.42
CA LYS A 139 -15.72 13.62 1.67
C LYS A 139 -15.26 13.92 3.11
N LYS A 140 -15.88 13.29 4.10
CA LYS A 140 -15.55 13.52 5.51
C LYS A 140 -14.15 13.05 5.87
N ALA A 141 -13.74 11.88 5.38
CA ALA A 141 -12.38 11.38 5.58
C ALA A 141 -11.31 12.29 4.93
N LEU A 142 -11.60 12.88 3.75
CA LEU A 142 -10.74 13.90 3.13
C LEU A 142 -10.65 15.17 3.99
N ASP A 143 -11.78 15.67 4.52
CA ASP A 143 -11.78 16.83 5.42
C ASP A 143 -10.85 16.60 6.63
N ILE A 144 -10.93 15.42 7.24
CA ILE A 144 -10.09 15.04 8.39
C ILE A 144 -8.63 14.89 7.98
N THR A 145 -8.37 14.23 6.84
CA THR A 145 -7.01 14.06 6.32
C THR A 145 -6.33 15.41 6.09
N VAL A 146 -7.03 16.37 5.50
CA VAL A 146 -6.53 17.74 5.31
C VAL A 146 -6.33 18.44 6.65
N LYS A 147 -7.28 18.34 7.58
CA LYS A 147 -7.22 18.92 8.92
C LYS A 147 -5.99 18.42 9.70
N LEU A 148 -5.67 17.13 9.58
CA LEU A 148 -4.51 16.51 10.24
C LEU A 148 -3.20 16.63 9.44
N GLY A 149 -3.21 17.33 8.30
CA GLY A 149 -2.04 17.54 7.46
C GLY A 149 -1.52 16.27 6.79
N GLY A 150 -2.41 15.35 6.44
CA GLY A 150 -2.07 14.08 5.79
C GLY A 150 -1.36 14.28 4.46
N ARG A 151 -0.37 13.42 4.19
CA ARG A 151 0.42 13.42 2.95
C ARG A 151 -0.28 12.71 1.80
N GLY A 152 -1.24 11.83 2.11
CA GLY A 152 -1.94 11.01 1.14
C GLY A 152 -3.37 10.68 1.55
N TYR A 153 -4.12 10.15 0.59
CA TYR A 153 -5.43 9.56 0.79
C TYR A 153 -5.50 8.24 0.02
N VAL A 154 -5.84 7.15 0.69
CA VAL A 154 -5.87 5.81 0.10
C VAL A 154 -7.29 5.40 -0.29
N PHE A 155 -7.42 4.76 -1.44
CA PHE A 155 -8.58 3.97 -1.84
C PHE A 155 -8.16 2.49 -1.81
N TRP A 156 -8.70 1.76 -0.85
CA TRP A 156 -8.66 0.31 -0.83
C TRP A 156 -10.01 -0.26 -1.24
N GLY A 157 -10.01 -1.05 -2.31
CA GLY A 157 -11.22 -1.55 -2.95
C GLY A 157 -11.78 -2.82 -2.33
N GLY A 158 -11.79 -2.97 -1.01
CA GLY A 158 -12.11 -4.22 -0.30
C GLY A 158 -13.42 -4.90 -0.68
N ARG A 159 -14.44 -4.14 -1.12
CA ARG A 159 -15.72 -4.67 -1.64
C ARG A 159 -15.98 -4.27 -3.09
N GLU A 160 -15.03 -3.62 -3.75
CA GLU A 160 -15.13 -3.24 -5.16
C GLU A 160 -14.76 -4.44 -6.04
N GLY A 161 -15.77 -5.21 -6.42
CA GLY A 161 -15.59 -6.46 -7.15
C GLY A 161 -16.87 -7.28 -7.22
N TYR A 162 -16.75 -8.55 -7.58
CA TYR A 162 -17.90 -9.42 -7.75
C TYR A 162 -17.65 -10.87 -7.33
N GLU A 163 -18.73 -11.57 -6.97
CA GLU A 163 -18.73 -13.01 -6.70
C GLU A 163 -19.07 -13.81 -7.97
N THR A 164 -19.95 -13.26 -8.84
CA THR A 164 -20.40 -13.91 -10.07
C THR A 164 -20.71 -12.86 -11.14
N LEU A 165 -20.39 -13.17 -12.39
CA LEU A 165 -20.77 -12.34 -13.55
C LEU A 165 -22.25 -12.43 -13.92
N LEU A 166 -23.02 -13.31 -13.28
CA LEU A 166 -24.44 -13.51 -13.62
C LEU A 166 -25.34 -12.33 -13.19
N ASN A 167 -24.88 -11.52 -12.24
CA ASN A 167 -25.62 -10.38 -11.69
C ASN A 167 -24.83 -9.07 -11.71
N THR A 168 -23.71 -9.01 -12.45
CA THR A 168 -22.76 -7.91 -12.40
C THR A 168 -22.64 -7.22 -13.76
N ASP A 169 -22.90 -5.93 -13.81
CA ASP A 169 -22.53 -5.06 -14.93
C ASP A 169 -21.16 -4.44 -14.66
N VAL A 170 -20.12 -5.20 -15.02
CA VAL A 170 -18.71 -4.83 -14.77
C VAL A 170 -18.38 -3.43 -15.32
N LYS A 171 -18.90 -3.10 -16.50
CA LYS A 171 -18.62 -1.78 -17.12
C LYS A 171 -19.23 -0.65 -16.27
N PHE A 172 -20.48 -0.79 -15.91
CA PHE A 172 -21.20 0.19 -15.10
C PHE A 172 -20.53 0.39 -13.73
N GLU A 173 -20.14 -0.71 -13.08
CA GLU A 173 -19.49 -0.69 -11.78
C GLU A 173 -18.12 0.02 -11.83
N GLN A 174 -17.27 -0.31 -12.80
CA GLN A 174 -15.97 0.36 -12.98
C GLN A 174 -16.11 1.84 -13.32
N GLU A 175 -17.10 2.21 -14.17
CA GLU A 175 -17.38 3.62 -14.48
C GLU A 175 -17.81 4.39 -13.23
N ASN A 176 -18.56 3.78 -12.32
CA ASN A 176 -18.99 4.40 -11.07
C ASN A 176 -17.84 4.53 -10.06
N ILE A 177 -16.98 3.53 -9.92
CA ILE A 177 -15.74 3.64 -9.11
C ILE A 177 -14.93 4.83 -9.61
N ALA A 178 -14.68 4.91 -10.92
CA ALA A 178 -13.93 6.02 -11.51
C ALA A 178 -14.58 7.38 -11.25
N LYS A 179 -15.92 7.48 -11.32
CA LYS A 179 -16.64 8.72 -10.97
C LYS A 179 -16.41 9.12 -9.52
N LEU A 180 -16.51 8.18 -8.58
CA LEU A 180 -16.27 8.45 -7.17
C LEU A 180 -14.84 8.96 -6.94
N MET A 181 -13.85 8.33 -7.59
CA MET A 181 -12.46 8.73 -7.50
C MET A 181 -12.22 10.12 -8.10
N HIS A 182 -12.81 10.47 -9.26
CA HIS A 182 -12.76 11.82 -9.82
C HIS A 182 -13.38 12.85 -8.87
N MET A 183 -14.57 12.55 -8.31
CA MET A 183 -15.22 13.45 -7.33
C MET A 183 -14.35 13.67 -6.10
N ALA A 184 -13.65 12.63 -5.64
CA ALA A 184 -12.73 12.75 -4.50
C ALA A 184 -11.51 13.62 -4.82
N VAL A 185 -10.92 13.46 -6.01
CA VAL A 185 -9.80 14.30 -6.48
C VAL A 185 -10.25 15.76 -6.56
N ASP A 186 -11.34 16.04 -7.25
CA ASP A 186 -11.86 17.39 -7.45
C ASP A 186 -12.16 18.05 -6.10
N TYR A 187 -12.86 17.33 -5.22
CA TYR A 187 -13.16 17.82 -3.88
C TYR A 187 -11.88 18.06 -3.06
N GLY A 188 -10.99 17.08 -2.99
CA GLY A 188 -9.73 17.20 -2.26
C GLY A 188 -8.92 18.41 -2.71
N ARG A 189 -8.77 18.61 -4.01
CA ARG A 189 -8.07 19.79 -4.57
C ARG A 189 -8.79 21.11 -4.21
N SER A 190 -10.12 21.11 -4.20
CA SER A 190 -10.91 22.30 -3.85
C SER A 190 -10.75 22.74 -2.40
N ILE A 191 -10.50 21.81 -1.48
CA ILE A 191 -10.26 22.08 -0.04
C ILE A 191 -8.78 22.24 0.30
N GLY A 192 -7.89 22.25 -0.72
CA GLY A 192 -6.46 22.47 -0.56
C GLY A 192 -5.62 21.22 -0.26
N PHE A 193 -6.15 20.03 -0.45
CA PHE A 193 -5.36 18.80 -0.37
C PHE A 193 -4.29 18.77 -1.45
N LYS A 194 -3.03 18.69 -1.05
CA LYS A 194 -1.86 18.69 -1.94
C LYS A 194 -1.16 17.33 -2.01
N GLY A 195 -1.62 16.38 -1.20
CA GLY A 195 -1.07 15.05 -1.15
C GLY A 195 -1.41 14.21 -2.38
N ASP A 196 -0.80 13.04 -2.47
CA ASP A 196 -1.13 12.06 -3.49
C ASP A 196 -2.40 11.30 -3.10
N PHE A 197 -3.21 10.94 -4.10
CA PHE A 197 -4.19 9.89 -3.95
C PHE A 197 -3.51 8.56 -4.25
N TYR A 198 -3.89 7.53 -3.51
CA TYR A 198 -3.37 6.19 -3.70
C TYR A 198 -4.50 5.21 -3.98
N ILE A 199 -4.24 4.24 -4.84
CA ILE A 199 -5.01 3.00 -4.94
C ILE A 199 -4.16 1.87 -4.39
N GLU A 200 -4.78 0.98 -3.64
CA GLU A 200 -4.14 -0.16 -3.00
C GLU A 200 -4.70 -1.45 -3.59
N PRO A 201 -3.95 -2.08 -4.52
CA PRO A 201 -4.39 -3.27 -5.21
C PRO A 201 -4.51 -4.47 -4.27
N LYS A 202 -5.57 -5.27 -4.48
CA LYS A 202 -5.79 -6.57 -3.85
C LYS A 202 -6.58 -7.48 -4.80
N PRO A 203 -6.14 -8.74 -5.05
CA PRO A 203 -6.77 -9.57 -6.07
C PRO A 203 -8.12 -10.15 -5.64
N LYS A 204 -8.30 -10.39 -4.35
CA LYS A 204 -9.43 -11.12 -3.75
C LYS A 204 -9.44 -10.88 -2.25
N GLU A 205 -10.52 -11.34 -1.58
CA GLU A 205 -10.72 -11.21 -0.13
C GLU A 205 -10.95 -9.75 0.31
N PRO A 206 -12.19 -9.42 0.67
CA PRO A 206 -13.31 -10.35 0.90
C PRO A 206 -14.07 -10.77 -0.37
N MET A 207 -13.97 -10.07 -1.50
CA MET A 207 -14.64 -10.45 -2.74
C MET A 207 -13.84 -11.54 -3.47
N LYS A 208 -14.53 -12.34 -4.26
CA LYS A 208 -13.89 -13.39 -5.08
C LYS A 208 -13.00 -12.81 -6.16
N HIS A 209 -13.42 -11.72 -6.80
CA HIS A 209 -12.69 -10.97 -7.81
C HIS A 209 -12.78 -9.49 -7.49
N GLN A 210 -11.67 -8.88 -7.10
CA GLN A 210 -11.56 -7.44 -6.95
C GLN A 210 -11.12 -6.80 -8.27
N TYR A 211 -11.58 -5.55 -8.53
CA TYR A 211 -11.27 -4.86 -9.78
C TYR A 211 -9.82 -4.38 -9.86
N ASP A 212 -9.21 -4.10 -8.74
CA ASP A 212 -7.84 -3.63 -8.56
C ASP A 212 -6.86 -4.77 -8.26
N PHE A 213 -6.93 -5.85 -9.04
CA PHE A 213 -6.29 -7.14 -8.80
C PHE A 213 -4.79 -7.06 -8.44
N ASP A 214 -4.02 -6.25 -9.16
CA ASP A 214 -2.58 -6.01 -8.98
C ASP A 214 -2.19 -4.62 -9.50
N ALA A 215 -0.93 -4.22 -9.34
CA ALA A 215 -0.45 -2.93 -9.79
C ALA A 215 -0.68 -2.70 -11.29
N ALA A 216 -0.46 -3.71 -12.14
CA ALA A 216 -0.64 -3.56 -13.58
C ALA A 216 -2.11 -3.33 -13.95
N THR A 217 -3.04 -4.05 -13.32
CA THR A 217 -4.49 -3.91 -13.50
C THR A 217 -4.97 -2.54 -13.02
N ALA A 218 -4.54 -2.12 -11.81
CA ALA A 218 -4.88 -0.82 -11.25
C ALA A 218 -4.36 0.34 -12.13
N ILE A 219 -3.12 0.26 -12.63
CA ILE A 219 -2.55 1.24 -13.58
C ILE A 219 -3.35 1.27 -14.88
N GLY A 220 -3.76 0.11 -15.38
CA GLY A 220 -4.62 0.01 -16.56
C GLY A 220 -5.95 0.73 -16.37
N PHE A 221 -6.62 0.49 -15.24
CA PHE A 221 -7.86 1.17 -14.85
C PHE A 221 -7.66 2.70 -14.73
N LEU A 222 -6.65 3.15 -14.00
CA LEU A 222 -6.40 4.58 -13.83
C LEU A 222 -6.16 5.30 -15.16
N ARG A 223 -5.40 4.68 -16.08
CA ARG A 223 -5.18 5.22 -17.43
C ARG A 223 -6.43 5.23 -18.27
N GLN A 224 -7.24 4.17 -18.21
CA GLN A 224 -8.50 4.09 -18.95
C GLN A 224 -9.45 5.21 -18.60
N TYR A 225 -9.49 5.59 -17.33
CA TYR A 225 -10.40 6.62 -16.81
C TYR A 225 -9.73 7.99 -16.60
N GLY A 226 -8.47 8.19 -16.99
CA GLY A 226 -7.77 9.47 -16.92
C GLY A 226 -7.44 9.93 -15.48
N LEU A 227 -7.22 8.98 -14.58
CA LEU A 227 -6.86 9.20 -13.17
C LEU A 227 -5.35 9.05 -12.89
N ASP A 228 -4.57 8.63 -13.89
CA ASP A 228 -3.15 8.29 -13.74
C ASP A 228 -2.23 9.46 -13.38
N LYS A 229 -2.73 10.69 -13.45
CA LYS A 229 -1.99 11.91 -13.03
C LYS A 229 -2.16 12.25 -11.55
N ASP A 230 -3.26 11.80 -10.96
CA ASP A 230 -3.63 12.12 -9.57
C ASP A 230 -3.36 10.97 -8.61
N PHE A 231 -3.31 9.74 -9.13
CA PHE A 231 -3.15 8.53 -8.33
C PHE A 231 -1.76 7.91 -8.49
N LYS A 232 -1.31 7.32 -7.38
CA LYS A 232 -0.17 6.41 -7.32
C LYS A 232 -0.59 5.11 -6.64
N MET A 233 0.33 4.14 -6.59
CA MET A 233 0.11 2.87 -5.91
C MET A 233 0.51 2.98 -4.44
N ASN A 234 -0.33 2.42 -3.56
CA ASN A 234 0.04 1.97 -2.23
C ASN A 234 0.21 0.46 -2.31
N ILE A 235 1.45 -0.03 -2.28
CA ILE A 235 1.71 -1.46 -2.51
C ILE A 235 1.84 -2.18 -1.19
N GLU A 236 0.99 -3.20 -1.01
CA GLU A 236 1.04 -4.08 0.15
C GLU A 236 1.70 -5.43 -0.20
N ALA A 237 2.61 -5.88 0.67
CA ALA A 237 3.37 -7.10 0.44
C ALA A 237 2.49 -8.35 0.48
N ASN A 238 1.52 -8.44 1.42
CA ASN A 238 0.63 -9.60 1.47
C ASN A 238 -0.33 -9.64 0.28
N HIS A 239 -0.84 -8.49 -0.18
CA HIS A 239 -1.67 -8.41 -1.39
C HIS A 239 -0.92 -8.87 -2.64
N ALA A 240 0.37 -8.52 -2.78
CA ALA A 240 1.22 -9.06 -3.84
C ALA A 240 1.28 -10.61 -3.78
N THR A 241 1.49 -11.18 -2.59
CA THR A 241 1.50 -12.64 -2.38
C THR A 241 0.17 -13.27 -2.79
N LEU A 242 -0.96 -12.66 -2.44
CA LEU A 242 -2.31 -13.13 -2.83
C LEU A 242 -2.53 -13.06 -4.36
N ALA A 243 -1.91 -12.10 -5.04
CA ALA A 243 -1.90 -11.99 -6.50
C ALA A 243 -0.91 -12.96 -7.16
N GLN A 244 -0.18 -13.77 -6.39
CA GLN A 244 0.89 -14.67 -6.84
C GLN A 244 2.09 -13.92 -7.45
N HIS A 245 2.34 -12.72 -6.96
CA HIS A 245 3.51 -11.93 -7.27
C HIS A 245 4.45 -11.83 -6.07
N THR A 246 5.73 -11.51 -6.33
CA THR A 246 6.61 -11.06 -5.27
C THR A 246 6.32 -9.59 -4.95
N PHE A 247 6.57 -9.17 -3.73
CA PHE A 247 6.50 -7.75 -3.37
C PHE A 247 7.40 -6.89 -4.26
N GLN A 248 8.60 -7.38 -4.59
CA GLN A 248 9.52 -6.75 -5.54
C GLN A 248 8.86 -6.50 -6.90
N HIS A 249 8.08 -7.46 -7.43
CA HIS A 249 7.39 -7.34 -8.72
C HIS A 249 6.45 -6.13 -8.73
N GLU A 250 5.56 -6.06 -7.74
CA GLU A 250 4.56 -4.99 -7.64
C GLU A 250 5.21 -3.60 -7.51
N LEU A 251 6.27 -3.49 -6.70
CA LEU A 251 7.04 -2.26 -6.55
C LEU A 251 7.71 -1.85 -7.87
N ARG A 252 8.33 -2.81 -8.59
CA ARG A 252 8.97 -2.52 -9.88
C ARG A 252 7.97 -2.10 -10.94
N ILE A 253 6.81 -2.78 -11.05
CA ILE A 253 5.75 -2.40 -12.00
C ILE A 253 5.27 -0.97 -11.71
N SER A 254 5.05 -0.65 -10.45
CA SER A 254 4.66 0.70 -10.04
C SER A 254 5.74 1.74 -10.36
N ALA A 255 7.00 1.42 -10.08
CA ALA A 255 8.14 2.32 -10.29
C ALA A 255 8.39 2.64 -11.76
N ILE A 256 8.40 1.63 -12.66
CA ILE A 256 8.65 1.84 -14.11
C ILE A 256 7.52 2.61 -14.79
N ASN A 257 6.33 2.64 -14.18
CA ASN A 257 5.20 3.45 -14.63
C ASN A 257 5.15 4.86 -14.01
N GLY A 258 6.11 5.20 -13.11
CA GLY A 258 6.14 6.47 -12.40
C GLY A 258 5.05 6.61 -11.33
N MET A 259 4.46 5.50 -10.89
CA MET A 259 3.29 5.48 -10.02
C MET A 259 3.56 4.83 -8.65
N LEU A 260 4.81 4.60 -8.27
CA LEU A 260 5.15 4.15 -6.92
C LEU A 260 4.96 5.30 -5.93
N GLY A 261 4.10 5.12 -4.93
CA GLY A 261 3.72 6.17 -3.98
C GLY A 261 3.98 5.83 -2.53
N SER A 262 3.33 4.82 -2.01
CA SER A 262 3.40 4.39 -0.61
C SER A 262 3.46 2.86 -0.51
N VAL A 263 3.71 2.36 0.68
CA VAL A 263 3.84 0.93 0.96
C VAL A 263 3.06 0.61 2.22
N ASP A 264 2.27 -0.46 2.18
CA ASP A 264 1.80 -1.16 3.36
C ASP A 264 2.74 -2.32 3.67
N ALA A 265 3.49 -2.10 4.75
CA ALA A 265 4.59 -2.94 5.16
C ALA A 265 4.08 -4.09 6.03
N ASN A 266 3.94 -5.24 5.42
CA ASN A 266 3.64 -6.51 6.07
C ASN A 266 4.32 -7.67 5.31
N GLN A 267 3.94 -8.88 5.61
CA GLN A 267 4.23 -10.05 4.80
C GLN A 267 3.07 -11.03 4.86
N GLY A 268 2.87 -11.79 3.77
CA GLY A 268 1.93 -12.90 3.71
C GLY A 268 2.58 -14.23 4.01
N ASP A 269 1.78 -15.17 4.50
CA ASP A 269 2.17 -16.58 4.59
C ASP A 269 1.66 -17.32 3.35
N PRO A 270 2.55 -17.72 2.42
CA PRO A 270 2.13 -18.43 1.19
C PRO A 270 1.49 -19.79 1.45
N LEU A 271 1.67 -20.38 2.64
CA LEU A 271 1.05 -21.64 3.01
C LEU A 271 -0.43 -21.48 3.37
N LEU A 272 -0.81 -20.32 3.92
CA LEU A 272 -2.17 -20.06 4.37
C LEU A 272 -3.08 -19.58 3.24
N GLY A 273 -2.59 -18.76 2.33
CA GLY A 273 -3.33 -18.33 1.14
C GLY A 273 -4.43 -17.29 1.38
N TRP A 274 -4.43 -16.62 2.54
CA TRP A 274 -5.28 -15.48 2.85
C TRP A 274 -4.45 -14.31 3.39
N ASP A 275 -5.10 -13.20 3.65
CA ASP A 275 -4.47 -12.00 4.18
C ASP A 275 -4.10 -12.18 5.65
N THR A 276 -2.83 -12.43 5.91
CA THR A 276 -2.33 -12.72 7.25
C THR A 276 -1.86 -11.48 7.99
N ASP A 277 -1.51 -10.41 7.28
CA ASP A 277 -0.98 -9.14 7.81
C ASP A 277 0.12 -9.38 8.87
N GLU A 278 1.12 -10.20 8.54
CA GLU A 278 2.22 -10.46 9.45
C GLU A 278 3.21 -9.30 9.45
N PHE A 279 3.83 -9.05 10.61
CA PHE A 279 4.96 -8.13 10.64
C PHE A 279 6.12 -8.67 9.79
N PRO A 280 6.79 -7.81 8.99
CA PRO A 280 7.89 -8.22 8.15
C PRO A 280 9.04 -8.79 9.00
N CYS A 281 9.49 -10.00 8.65
CA CYS A 281 10.65 -10.65 9.29
C CYS A 281 11.64 -11.24 8.29
N ASN A 282 11.32 -11.21 6.99
CA ASN A 282 12.17 -11.75 5.93
C ASN A 282 13.09 -10.66 5.36
N VAL A 283 14.38 -10.72 5.72
CA VAL A 283 15.38 -9.73 5.27
C VAL A 283 15.62 -9.80 3.76
N TYR A 284 15.49 -10.98 3.13
CA TYR A 284 15.63 -11.07 1.67
C TYR A 284 14.56 -10.26 0.96
N ASP A 285 13.29 -10.45 1.34
CA ASP A 285 12.16 -9.74 0.72
C ASP A 285 12.24 -8.24 0.95
N THR A 286 12.57 -7.79 2.17
CA THR A 286 12.73 -6.36 2.44
C THR A 286 13.95 -5.76 1.74
N THR A 287 15.04 -6.53 1.55
CA THR A 287 16.19 -6.09 0.73
C THR A 287 15.78 -5.85 -0.71
N MET A 288 15.05 -6.80 -1.32
CA MET A 288 14.59 -6.67 -2.70
C MET A 288 13.56 -5.56 -2.87
N ALA A 289 12.66 -5.39 -1.88
CA ALA A 289 11.73 -4.26 -1.84
C ALA A 289 12.47 -2.92 -1.78
N MET A 290 13.40 -2.77 -0.85
CA MET A 290 14.19 -1.53 -0.72
C MET A 290 15.10 -1.27 -1.90
N TYR A 291 15.57 -2.31 -2.60
CA TYR A 291 16.29 -2.17 -3.86
C TYR A 291 15.44 -1.45 -4.90
N GLU A 292 14.17 -1.84 -5.08
CA GLU A 292 13.24 -1.18 -6.01
C GLU A 292 12.92 0.26 -5.58
N VAL A 293 12.65 0.47 -4.29
CA VAL A 293 12.36 1.81 -3.73
C VAL A 293 13.54 2.76 -3.94
N LEU A 294 14.76 2.30 -3.66
CA LEU A 294 15.96 3.13 -3.86
C LEU A 294 16.22 3.42 -5.34
N LYS A 295 16.04 2.45 -6.22
CA LYS A 295 16.16 2.63 -7.68
C LYS A 295 15.09 3.57 -8.24
N ALA A 296 13.91 3.63 -7.63
CA ALA A 296 12.85 4.58 -7.97
C ALA A 296 13.09 6.00 -7.41
N GLY A 297 14.09 6.21 -6.56
CA GLY A 297 14.38 7.49 -5.93
C GLY A 297 13.66 7.73 -4.59
N GLY A 298 12.96 6.72 -4.06
CA GLY A 298 12.20 6.76 -2.81
C GLY A 298 10.69 6.74 -3.01
N LEU A 299 9.97 6.95 -1.91
CA LEU A 299 8.51 7.04 -1.86
C LEU A 299 8.06 8.49 -1.66
N THR A 300 6.86 8.83 -2.14
CA THR A 300 6.20 10.10 -1.81
C THR A 300 5.39 10.03 -0.51
N GLY A 301 4.90 8.84 -0.17
CA GLY A 301 4.23 8.49 1.09
C GLY A 301 5.20 8.00 2.15
N GLY A 302 5.06 6.74 2.57
CA GLY A 302 5.88 6.11 3.59
C GLY A 302 5.66 4.60 3.66
N PHE A 303 6.03 4.03 4.80
CA PHE A 303 5.87 2.62 5.13
C PHE A 303 4.89 2.49 6.28
N ASN A 304 3.62 2.24 5.98
CA ASN A 304 2.62 1.97 6.99
C ASN A 304 2.71 0.49 7.39
N PHE A 305 2.79 0.19 8.69
CA PHE A 305 2.69 -1.18 9.16
C PHE A 305 1.22 -1.63 9.18
N ASP A 306 0.72 -2.01 8.00
CA ASP A 306 -0.54 -2.74 7.89
C ASP A 306 -0.33 -4.19 8.35
N SER A 307 -0.03 -4.31 9.62
CA SER A 307 0.41 -5.54 10.26
C SER A 307 -0.24 -5.70 11.61
N LYS A 308 -0.61 -6.92 11.95
CA LYS A 308 -1.22 -7.26 13.25
C LYS A 308 -0.46 -8.37 13.95
N ASN A 309 -0.46 -8.30 15.28
CA ASN A 309 0.08 -9.37 16.11
C ASN A 309 -0.68 -10.68 15.85
N ARG A 310 0.04 -11.79 15.90
CA ARG A 310 -0.62 -13.10 15.91
C ARG A 310 -1.51 -13.24 17.14
N ARG A 311 -2.63 -13.95 17.00
CA ARG A 311 -3.62 -14.14 18.05
C ARG A 311 -3.04 -14.56 19.42
N PRO A 312 -1.99 -15.43 19.51
CA PRO A 312 -1.37 -15.77 20.79
C PRO A 312 -0.47 -14.68 21.37
N SER A 313 -0.08 -13.67 20.57
CA SER A 313 0.76 -12.54 21.00
C SER A 313 -0.12 -11.36 21.36
N TYR A 314 -0.71 -11.38 22.56
CA TYR A 314 -1.84 -10.54 22.93
C TYR A 314 -1.51 -9.40 23.92
N THR A 315 -0.27 -9.34 24.40
CA THR A 315 0.13 -8.31 25.36
C THR A 315 0.54 -7.01 24.68
N PHE A 316 0.55 -5.90 25.42
CA PHE A 316 1.10 -4.65 24.90
C PHE A 316 2.59 -4.75 24.60
N GLU A 317 3.33 -5.56 25.35
CA GLU A 317 4.76 -5.81 25.10
C GLU A 317 4.97 -6.49 23.74
N ASP A 318 4.11 -7.44 23.37
CA ASP A 318 4.15 -8.10 22.06
C ASP A 318 3.98 -7.10 20.91
N MET A 319 3.20 -6.04 21.09
CA MET A 319 3.07 -4.98 20.08
C MET A 319 4.41 -4.25 19.86
N PHE A 320 5.16 -3.95 20.93
CA PHE A 320 6.49 -3.35 20.79
C PHE A 320 7.46 -4.27 20.09
N TYR A 321 7.50 -5.56 20.44
CA TYR A 321 8.37 -6.54 19.78
C TYR A 321 8.04 -6.65 18.28
N ALA A 322 6.79 -6.65 17.91
CA ALA A 322 6.36 -6.76 16.52
C ALA A 322 6.80 -5.55 15.69
N PHE A 323 6.63 -4.34 16.22
CA PHE A 323 7.11 -3.12 15.55
C PHE A 323 8.63 -3.05 15.46
N ILE A 324 9.35 -3.40 16.53
CA ILE A 324 10.81 -3.45 16.54
C ILE A 324 11.29 -4.44 15.47
N LEU A 325 10.70 -5.64 15.41
CA LEU A 325 11.02 -6.63 14.38
C LEU A 325 10.83 -6.05 12.97
N GLY A 326 9.66 -5.46 12.69
CA GLY A 326 9.37 -4.91 11.36
C GLY A 326 10.28 -3.75 10.98
N MET A 327 10.53 -2.82 11.91
CA MET A 327 11.41 -1.68 11.69
C MET A 327 12.86 -2.12 11.46
N ASP A 328 13.38 -3.03 12.27
CA ASP A 328 14.74 -3.56 12.13
C ASP A 328 14.91 -4.36 10.83
N THR A 329 13.89 -5.13 10.42
CA THR A 329 13.92 -5.89 9.18
C THR A 329 13.98 -4.96 7.96
N PHE A 330 13.19 -3.88 7.93
CA PHE A 330 13.27 -2.88 6.86
C PHE A 330 14.55 -2.06 6.90
N ALA A 331 15.04 -1.72 8.09
CA ALA A 331 16.32 -1.01 8.25
C ALA A 331 17.49 -1.84 7.73
N LEU A 332 17.53 -3.13 8.05
CA LEU A 332 18.54 -4.06 7.53
C LEU A 332 18.36 -4.25 6.02
N GLY A 333 17.13 -4.40 5.54
CA GLY A 333 16.81 -4.47 4.11
C GLY A 333 17.30 -3.24 3.34
N LEU A 334 17.12 -2.03 3.89
CA LEU A 334 17.64 -0.79 3.30
C LEU A 334 19.17 -0.79 3.20
N ILE A 335 19.88 -1.19 4.27
CA ILE A 335 21.33 -1.27 4.26
C ILE A 335 21.80 -2.25 3.18
N LYS A 336 21.23 -3.45 3.15
CA LYS A 336 21.62 -4.50 2.20
C LYS A 336 21.25 -4.14 0.75
N ALA A 337 20.14 -3.46 0.53
CA ALA A 337 19.78 -2.93 -0.78
C ALA A 337 20.77 -1.86 -1.28
N ALA A 338 21.22 -0.99 -0.37
CA ALA A 338 22.27 -0.02 -0.67
C ALA A 338 23.59 -0.69 -1.06
N GLU A 339 24.04 -1.68 -0.26
CA GLU A 339 25.23 -2.47 -0.56
C GLU A 339 25.11 -3.19 -1.91
N LEU A 340 23.92 -3.70 -2.24
CA LEU A 340 23.65 -4.38 -3.52
C LEU A 340 23.74 -3.42 -4.72
N ILE A 341 23.25 -2.19 -4.55
CA ILE A 341 23.38 -1.14 -5.58
C ILE A 341 24.84 -0.72 -5.76
N GLU A 342 25.58 -0.58 -4.67
CA GLU A 342 27.01 -0.23 -4.70
C GLU A 342 27.88 -1.36 -5.29
N ASP A 343 27.53 -2.61 -5.05
CA ASP A 343 28.20 -3.78 -5.64
C ASP A 343 28.17 -3.74 -7.18
N GLY A 344 27.08 -3.29 -7.77
CA GLY A 344 26.94 -3.00 -9.20
C GLY A 344 26.79 -4.21 -10.10
N ARG A 345 27.12 -5.45 -9.65
CA ARG A 345 27.12 -6.65 -10.50
C ARG A 345 25.77 -6.95 -11.17
N ILE A 346 24.65 -6.64 -10.50
CA ILE A 346 23.32 -6.81 -11.07
C ILE A 346 23.11 -5.83 -12.25
N ASP A 347 23.40 -4.55 -12.02
CA ASP A 347 23.24 -3.51 -13.02
C ASP A 347 24.17 -3.69 -14.22
N ASP A 348 25.41 -4.10 -13.97
CA ASP A 348 26.39 -4.39 -15.02
C ASP A 348 25.97 -5.59 -15.88
N PHE A 349 25.44 -6.64 -15.23
CA PHE A 349 24.89 -7.78 -15.96
C PHE A 349 23.67 -7.40 -16.81
N ILE A 350 22.78 -6.57 -16.30
CA ILE A 350 21.62 -6.07 -17.07
C ILE A 350 22.10 -5.30 -18.31
N LYS A 351 23.11 -4.42 -18.17
CA LYS A 351 23.70 -3.69 -19.30
C LYS A 351 24.30 -4.65 -20.33
N GLU A 352 25.09 -5.63 -19.88
CA GLU A 352 25.67 -6.65 -20.75
C GLU A 352 24.57 -7.44 -21.48
N ARG A 353 23.53 -7.86 -20.74
CA ARG A 353 22.44 -8.68 -21.29
C ARG A 353 21.70 -8.02 -22.45
N TYR A 354 21.53 -6.72 -22.41
CA TYR A 354 20.77 -5.96 -23.40
C TYR A 354 21.66 -5.13 -24.34
N GLN A 355 22.99 -5.27 -24.29
CA GLN A 355 23.92 -4.45 -25.06
C GLN A 355 23.72 -4.51 -26.58
N SER A 356 23.13 -5.61 -27.13
CA SER A 356 22.83 -5.73 -28.56
C SER A 356 21.85 -4.68 -29.07
N PHE A 357 21.07 -4.05 -28.16
CA PHE A 357 20.16 -2.96 -28.51
C PHE A 357 20.80 -1.57 -28.41
N GLU A 358 22.10 -1.47 -28.12
CA GLU A 358 22.81 -0.19 -28.02
C GLU A 358 23.48 0.21 -29.39
N SER A 359 23.52 -0.70 -30.36
CA SER A 359 24.14 -0.44 -31.68
C SER A 359 23.46 -1.16 -32.82
N GLY A 360 23.80 -0.78 -34.06
CA GLY A 360 23.35 -1.45 -35.29
C GLY A 360 21.82 -1.52 -35.41
N ILE A 361 21.29 -2.69 -35.79
CA ILE A 361 19.84 -2.92 -35.90
C ILE A 361 19.12 -2.83 -34.56
N GLY A 362 19.76 -3.25 -33.47
CA GLY A 362 19.20 -3.17 -32.14
C GLY A 362 18.91 -1.72 -31.70
N LYS A 363 19.83 -0.79 -32.01
CA LYS A 363 19.60 0.63 -31.75
C LYS A 363 18.45 1.19 -32.57
N LYS A 364 18.30 0.80 -33.82
CA LYS A 364 17.18 1.21 -34.66
C LYS A 364 15.84 0.73 -34.11
N ILE A 365 15.79 -0.53 -33.59
CA ILE A 365 14.59 -1.08 -32.89
C ILE A 365 14.25 -0.23 -31.67
N ARG A 366 15.24 0.05 -30.82
CA ARG A 366 15.07 0.85 -29.62
C ARG A 366 14.59 2.27 -29.88
N ASP A 367 15.11 2.89 -30.96
CA ASP A 367 14.77 4.26 -31.36
C ASP A 367 13.47 4.32 -32.20
N ASN A 368 12.76 3.21 -32.39
CA ASN A 368 11.56 3.10 -33.25
C ASN A 368 11.79 3.64 -34.66
N SER A 369 12.99 3.46 -35.21
CA SER A 369 13.42 3.97 -36.53
C SER A 369 13.54 2.91 -37.59
N VAL A 370 12.90 1.77 -37.43
CA VAL A 370 12.90 0.62 -38.35
C VAL A 370 11.50 0.03 -38.45
N ASP A 371 11.13 -0.47 -39.60
CA ASP A 371 9.87 -1.14 -39.86
C ASP A 371 10.02 -2.67 -39.97
N LEU A 372 8.89 -3.38 -40.04
CA LEU A 372 8.87 -4.84 -40.16
C LEU A 372 9.59 -5.36 -41.43
N LYS A 373 9.50 -4.60 -42.51
CA LYS A 373 10.16 -4.97 -43.80
C LYS A 373 11.68 -4.92 -43.65
N GLU A 374 12.22 -3.84 -43.07
CA GLU A 374 13.66 -3.69 -42.85
C GLU A 374 14.19 -4.78 -41.90
N LEU A 375 13.43 -5.11 -40.83
CA LEU A 375 13.78 -6.21 -39.92
C LEU A 375 13.78 -7.57 -40.60
N SER A 376 12.79 -7.82 -41.51
CA SER A 376 12.72 -9.03 -42.29
C SER A 376 13.91 -9.12 -43.25
N ASP A 377 14.20 -8.06 -44.02
CA ASP A 377 15.31 -8.00 -44.93
C ASP A 377 16.66 -8.23 -44.21
N TYR A 378 16.82 -7.64 -43.00
CA TYR A 378 17.98 -7.88 -42.13
C TYR A 378 18.10 -9.37 -41.74
N ALA A 379 17.00 -9.97 -41.28
CA ALA A 379 16.98 -11.37 -40.87
C ALA A 379 17.28 -12.34 -42.00
N LEU A 380 16.75 -12.09 -43.20
CA LEU A 380 16.99 -12.92 -44.40
C LEU A 380 18.46 -12.93 -44.81
N ASN A 381 19.22 -11.89 -44.48
CA ASN A 381 20.66 -11.83 -44.73
C ASN A 381 21.50 -12.50 -43.63
N MET A 382 20.88 -12.95 -42.53
CA MET A 382 21.54 -13.73 -41.46
C MET A 382 21.48 -15.22 -41.81
N LYS A 383 22.54 -15.96 -41.49
CA LYS A 383 22.49 -17.44 -41.58
C LYS A 383 21.61 -18.05 -40.50
N ALA A 384 21.80 -17.64 -39.29
CA ALA A 384 21.02 -17.96 -38.10
C ALA A 384 21.42 -16.99 -36.97
N PRO A 385 20.48 -16.58 -36.12
CA PRO A 385 20.83 -15.79 -34.94
C PRO A 385 21.63 -16.64 -33.95
N LYS A 386 22.58 -16.01 -33.27
CA LYS A 386 23.21 -16.63 -32.11
C LYS A 386 22.19 -16.78 -30.99
N LEU A 387 22.42 -17.78 -30.10
CA LEU A 387 21.60 -17.88 -28.91
C LEU A 387 21.74 -16.61 -28.06
N PRO A 388 20.67 -16.20 -27.38
CA PRO A 388 20.74 -15.09 -26.45
C PRO A 388 21.78 -15.35 -25.36
N ILE A 389 22.30 -14.26 -24.76
CA ILE A 389 23.17 -14.36 -23.61
C ILE A 389 22.46 -15.08 -22.45
N SER A 390 23.17 -15.95 -21.73
CA SER A 390 22.65 -16.69 -20.59
C SER A 390 22.01 -15.76 -19.55
N GLY A 391 20.87 -16.18 -18.96
CA GLY A 391 20.17 -15.43 -17.92
C GLY A 391 20.92 -15.38 -16.59
N ARG A 392 21.86 -16.34 -16.32
CA ARG A 392 22.69 -16.41 -15.11
C ARG A 392 21.91 -16.25 -13.80
N GLN A 393 20.68 -16.75 -13.74
CA GLN A 393 19.77 -16.57 -12.61
C GLN A 393 20.44 -16.97 -11.28
N GLU A 394 20.96 -18.20 -11.20
CA GLU A 394 21.55 -18.76 -9.97
C GLU A 394 22.81 -17.98 -9.54
N TYR A 395 23.55 -17.43 -10.51
CA TYR A 395 24.68 -16.56 -10.20
C TYR A 395 24.22 -15.24 -9.57
N LEU A 396 23.18 -14.61 -10.10
CA LEU A 396 22.67 -13.34 -9.58
C LEU A 396 22.01 -13.52 -8.21
N GLU A 397 21.30 -14.63 -7.99
CA GLU A 397 20.78 -14.99 -6.67
C GLU A 397 21.94 -15.21 -5.66
N SER A 398 23.05 -15.80 -6.10
CA SER A 398 24.25 -15.94 -5.26
C SER A 398 24.90 -14.59 -4.94
N VAL A 399 24.82 -13.62 -5.83
CA VAL A 399 25.28 -12.24 -5.56
C VAL A 399 24.47 -11.60 -4.45
N VAL A 400 23.12 -11.72 -4.49
CA VAL A 400 22.25 -11.24 -3.43
C VAL A 400 22.59 -11.90 -2.10
N ASN A 401 22.68 -13.24 -2.07
CA ASN A 401 23.03 -13.98 -0.86
C ASN A 401 24.40 -13.57 -0.30
N ASN A 402 25.39 -13.35 -1.17
CA ASN A 402 26.73 -12.89 -0.75
C ASN A 402 26.68 -11.53 -0.07
N VAL A 403 25.82 -10.62 -0.51
CA VAL A 403 25.65 -9.30 0.13
C VAL A 403 24.88 -9.44 1.45
N LEU A 404 23.83 -10.26 1.48
CA LEU A 404 23.02 -10.47 2.69
C LEU A 404 23.84 -11.07 3.85
N PHE A 405 24.72 -12.03 3.55
CA PHE A 405 25.48 -12.77 4.57
C PHE A 405 26.92 -12.30 4.78
N LYS A 406 27.33 -11.21 4.11
CA LYS A 406 28.56 -10.51 4.52
C LYS A 406 28.30 -9.82 5.87
N GLY A 407 29.02 -10.30 6.91
CA GLY A 407 29.05 -9.69 8.23
C GLY A 407 29.81 -8.38 8.24
#